data_cec5c12138d7478ef4f0e14b045933d6
#
_entry.id   cec5c12138d7478ef4f0e14b045933d6
#
_cell.length_a   1.000
_cell.length_b   1.000
_cell.length_c   1.000
_cell.angle_alpha   90.00
_cell.angle_beta   90.00
_cell.angle_gamma   90.00
#
_symmetry.space_group_name_H-M   'P 1'
#
loop_
_entity.id
_entity.type
_entity.pdbx_description
1 polymer ?
#
loop_
_entity_poly.entity_id
_entity_poly.type
_entity_poly.pdbx_seq_one_letter_code
_entity_poly.pdbx_strand_id
1 'polypeptide(L)' 'MKVQIFSVPCTDQTALTAVQQKLNQWMTIGLLKKYEMHTTANHVIFNVCLKKEA' A
#
# COMPACT_ATOMS: atom_id res chain seq x y z
N MET A 1 4.59 -15.70 -2.47
CA MET A 1 4.14 -14.55 -1.67
C MET A 1 5.09 -13.39 -1.87
N LYS A 2 4.57 -12.19 -2.02
CA LYS A 2 5.40 -11.03 -2.30
C LYS A 2 5.09 -9.91 -1.32
N VAL A 3 6.13 -9.23 -0.85
CA VAL A 3 5.97 -8.09 0.05
C VAL A 3 6.41 -6.83 -0.70
N GLN A 4 5.56 -5.79 -0.64
CA GLN A 4 5.89 -4.48 -1.20
C GLN A 4 5.77 -3.43 -0.10
N ILE A 5 6.65 -2.45 -0.16
CA ILE A 5 6.66 -1.36 0.80
C ILE A 5 6.52 -0.05 0.05
N PHE A 6 5.51 0.73 0.43
CA PHE A 6 5.31 2.06 -0.11
C PHE A 6 5.56 3.09 0.99
N SER A 7 6.28 4.14 0.65
CA SER A 7 6.52 5.24 1.56
C SER A 7 6.07 6.53 0.88
N VAL A 8 5.11 7.21 1.49
CA VAL A 8 4.46 8.36 0.88
C VAL A 8 4.53 9.54 1.85
N PRO A 9 4.95 10.73 1.40
CA PRO A 9 4.88 11.92 2.25
C PRO A 9 3.43 12.17 2.68
N CYS A 10 3.22 12.45 3.95
CA CYS A 10 1.85 12.61 4.46
C CYS A 10 1.15 13.84 3.89
N THR A 11 1.89 14.76 3.30
CA THR A 11 1.32 15.96 2.66
C THR A 11 1.02 15.73 1.18
N ASP A 12 1.43 14.60 0.60
CA ASP A 12 1.22 14.31 -0.81
C ASP A 12 -0.05 13.49 -0.99
N GLN A 13 -1.17 14.18 -1.12
CA GLN A 13 -2.47 13.55 -1.26
C GLN A 13 -2.57 12.72 -2.54
N THR A 14 -1.94 13.18 -3.61
CA THR A 14 -1.99 12.48 -4.89
C THR A 14 -1.30 11.11 -4.79
N ALA A 15 -0.11 11.08 -4.18
CA ALA A 15 0.61 9.83 -4.00
C ALA A 15 -0.14 8.90 -3.07
N LEU A 16 -0.72 9.44 -1.99
CA LEU A 16 -1.48 8.64 -1.05
C LEU A 16 -2.70 8.01 -1.73
N THR A 17 -3.42 8.79 -2.53
CA THR A 17 -4.56 8.29 -3.28
C THR A 17 -4.15 7.19 -4.25
N ALA A 18 -3.01 7.36 -4.92
CA ALA A 18 -2.52 6.36 -5.87
C ALA A 18 -2.24 5.03 -5.17
N VAL A 19 -1.63 5.07 -3.98
CA VAL A 19 -1.38 3.85 -3.22
C VAL A 19 -2.69 3.19 -2.79
N GLN A 20 -3.65 3.98 -2.33
CA GLN A 20 -4.95 3.44 -1.92
C GLN A 20 -5.67 2.77 -3.09
N GLN A 21 -5.62 3.38 -4.28
CA GLN A 21 -6.21 2.79 -5.47
C GLN A 21 -5.54 1.47 -5.83
N LYS A 22 -4.22 1.41 -5.70
CA LYS A 22 -3.48 0.19 -5.95
C LYS A 22 -3.92 -0.92 -4.99
N LEU A 23 -4.04 -0.60 -3.71
CA LEU A 23 -4.49 -1.57 -2.72
C LEU A 23 -5.90 -2.07 -3.02
N ASN A 24 -6.80 -1.16 -3.39
CA ASN A 24 -8.17 -1.53 -3.75
C ASN A 24 -8.19 -2.45 -4.96
N GLN A 25 -7.35 -2.17 -5.96
CA GLN A 25 -7.26 -3.00 -7.15
C GLN A 25 -6.81 -4.41 -6.79
N TRP A 26 -5.76 -4.52 -5.98
CA TRP A 26 -5.27 -5.82 -5.55
C TRP A 26 -6.30 -6.58 -4.72
N MET A 27 -7.06 -5.86 -3.90
CA MET A 27 -8.12 -6.48 -3.12
C MET A 27 -9.23 -7.02 -4.03
N THR A 28 -9.61 -6.24 -5.04
CA THR A 28 -10.68 -6.62 -5.95
C THR A 28 -10.36 -7.89 -6.74
N ILE A 29 -9.11 -8.02 -7.18
CA ILE A 29 -8.70 -9.20 -7.94
C ILE A 29 -8.27 -10.37 -7.04
N GLY A 30 -8.36 -10.20 -5.72
CA GLY A 30 -8.04 -11.28 -4.78
C GLY A 30 -6.55 -11.52 -4.58
N LEU A 31 -5.71 -10.55 -4.94
CA LEU A 31 -4.26 -10.70 -4.82
C LEU A 31 -3.75 -10.25 -3.45
N LEU A 32 -4.44 -9.34 -2.80
CA LEU A 32 -4.01 -8.78 -1.52
C LEU A 32 -4.25 -9.78 -0.40
N LYS A 33 -3.19 -10.12 0.32
CA LYS A 33 -3.30 -10.99 1.48
C LYS A 33 -3.54 -10.18 2.75
N LYS A 34 -2.71 -9.19 2.99
CA LYS A 34 -2.86 -8.28 4.13
C LYS A 34 -1.98 -7.07 3.91
N TYR A 35 -2.24 -6.02 4.66
CA TYR A 35 -1.37 -4.87 4.67
C TYR A 35 -1.40 -4.20 6.03
N GLU A 36 -0.35 -3.44 6.32
CA GLU A 36 -0.26 -2.64 7.52
C GLU A 36 0.12 -1.23 7.14
N MET A 37 -0.44 -0.26 7.87
CA MET A 37 -0.14 1.14 7.65
C MET A 37 0.52 1.70 8.91
N HIS A 38 1.66 2.36 8.71
CA HIS A 38 2.38 3.00 9.80
C HIS A 38 2.56 4.47 9.46
N THR A 39 2.32 5.34 10.41
CA THR A 39 2.45 6.77 10.21
C THR A 39 3.64 7.28 11.02
N THR A 40 4.55 7.96 10.34
CA THR A 40 5.64 8.68 11.00
C THR A 40 5.31 10.17 11.01
N ALA A 41 6.26 10.99 11.49
CA ALA A 41 6.05 12.44 11.53
C ALA A 41 5.80 13.03 10.15
N ASN A 42 6.44 12.49 9.11
CA ASN A 42 6.40 13.08 7.77
C ASN A 42 5.87 12.14 6.69
N HIS A 43 5.74 10.85 6.99
CA HIS A 43 5.43 9.86 5.96
C HIS A 43 4.39 8.88 6.45
N VAL A 44 3.69 8.29 5.48
CA VAL A 44 2.82 7.14 5.71
C VAL A 44 3.47 5.96 5.00
N ILE A 45 3.70 4.88 5.73
CA ILE A 45 4.39 3.70 5.20
C ILE A 45 3.39 2.55 5.15
N PHE A 46 3.28 1.93 3.97
CA PHE A 46 2.42 0.77 3.77
C PHE A 46 3.28 -0.47 3.57
N ASN A 47 3.10 -1.45 4.45
CA ASN A 47 3.68 -2.78 4.26
C ASN A 47 2.59 -3.68 3.70
N VAL A 48 2.76 -4.09 2.45
CA VAL A 48 1.74 -4.82 1.72
C VAL A 48 2.23 -6.23 1.44
N CYS A 49 1.41 -7.22 1.80
CA CYS A 49 1.72 -8.61 1.55
C CYS A 49 0.74 -9.15 0.51
N LEU A 50 1.27 -9.62 -0.62
CA LEU A 50 0.47 -10.15 -1.71
C LEU A 50 0.52 -11.67 -1.70
N LYS A 51 -0.55 -12.30 -2.19
CA LYS A 51 -0.63 -13.77 -2.23
C LYS A 51 0.34 -14.36 -3.23
N LYS A 52 0.64 -13.62 -4.30
CA LYS A 52 1.58 -14.03 -5.33
C LYS A 52 2.11 -12.79 -6.03
N GLU A 53 3.09 -12.96 -6.90
CA GLU A 53 3.61 -11.83 -7.64
C GLU A 53 2.57 -11.24 -8.57
N ALA A 54 2.51 -9.92 -8.55
CA ALA A 54 1.58 -9.19 -9.40
C ALA A 54 2.15 -9.00 -10.80
#